data_a2df0cc5391c84b5b1928d1c4ee26ae7
#
_entry.id   a2df0cc5391c84b5b1928d1c4ee26ae7
#
_cell.length_a   1.000
_cell.length_b   1.000
_cell.length_c   1.000
_cell.angle_alpha   90.00
_cell.angle_beta   90.00
_cell.angle_gamma   90.00
#
_symmetry.space_group_name_H-M   'P 1'
#
loop_
_entity.id
_entity.type
_entity.pdbx_description
1 polymer ?
#
loop_
_entity_poly.entity_id
_entity_poly.type
_entity_poly.pdbx_seq_one_letter_code
_entity_poly.pdbx_strand_id
1 'polypeptide(L)'
;MRPIPPQELHERLFEEEHLSIIDVLPDDIFEKRHIPSARNACVYEIEFLNKVIELAPDKSAEIIVYGQSDRFEAAALAARKLQENGWSNAKPLEGGLDAWLEAGYATTGSGDSKQSPSGIYKVDPNRSVVRWVGRNLLNQHNGTVGIASASLAIDQERLVGGDAILDMESIHCEDIEDPSLASMLISHLRTDDFFLVDSFPTAEFKLESAEPLPDATPGSPNTNLLGSFTLRGQTQPLQFPATLGLNEEVIALQAHFDIDRVLWGSKYGSGRIYESLGKHIVNDRITISFQLIAPLA
;
A
#
# COMPACT_ATOMS: atom_id res chain seq x y z
N MET A 1 5.01 0.47 34.19
CA MET A 1 4.75 1.89 33.88
C MET A 1 3.28 2.16 34.21
N ARG A 2 2.97 3.23 34.97
CA ARG A 2 1.56 3.57 35.25
C ARG A 2 1.10 4.59 34.20
N PRO A 3 0.06 4.29 33.41
CA PRO A 3 -0.51 5.25 32.48
C PRO A 3 -1.14 6.43 33.24
N ILE A 4 -1.28 7.57 32.56
CA ILE A 4 -1.97 8.76 33.09
C ILE A 4 -3.44 8.73 32.64
N PRO A 5 -4.42 8.90 33.54
CA PRO A 5 -5.82 9.00 33.16
C PRO A 5 -6.12 10.29 32.34
N PRO A 6 -7.09 10.28 31.41
CA PRO A 6 -7.47 11.46 30.62
C PRO A 6 -7.87 12.67 31.48
N GLN A 7 -8.55 12.44 32.60
CA GLN A 7 -8.95 13.50 33.52
C GLN A 7 -7.72 14.20 34.16
N GLU A 8 -6.74 13.43 34.63
CA GLU A 8 -5.52 13.97 35.21
C GLU A 8 -4.73 14.79 34.17
N LEU A 9 -4.62 14.29 32.93
CA LEU A 9 -4.00 15.03 31.85
C LEU A 9 -4.75 16.34 31.55
N HIS A 10 -6.08 16.29 31.48
CA HIS A 10 -6.91 17.46 31.22
C HIS A 10 -6.74 18.56 32.27
N GLU A 11 -6.75 18.20 33.56
CA GLU A 11 -6.50 19.15 34.67
C GLU A 11 -5.12 19.81 34.54
N ARG A 12 -4.10 19.03 34.26
CA ARG A 12 -2.69 19.52 34.12
C ARG A 12 -2.48 20.39 32.89
N LEU A 13 -3.23 20.22 31.81
CA LEU A 13 -3.14 21.10 30.63
C LEU A 13 -3.43 22.59 30.93
N PHE A 14 -4.20 22.88 31.98
CA PHE A 14 -4.49 24.26 32.40
C PHE A 14 -3.54 24.80 33.45
N GLU A 15 -2.79 23.93 34.14
CA GLU A 15 -1.93 24.29 35.26
C GLU A 15 -0.45 24.36 34.89
N GLU A 16 -0.02 23.61 33.87
CA GLU A 16 1.41 23.45 33.51
C GLU A 16 1.72 24.06 32.14
N GLU A 17 2.54 25.10 32.10
CA GLU A 17 2.95 25.79 30.86
C GLU A 17 3.84 24.92 29.94
N HIS A 18 4.42 23.82 30.41
CA HIS A 18 5.46 23.05 29.68
C HIS A 18 5.24 21.54 29.68
N LEU A 19 4.01 21.09 29.72
CA LEU A 19 3.70 19.67 29.61
C LEU A 19 4.03 19.13 28.19
N SER A 20 4.92 18.14 28.10
CA SER A 20 5.25 17.51 26.81
C SER A 20 4.25 16.41 26.50
N ILE A 21 3.36 16.66 25.54
CA ILE A 21 2.39 15.70 25.03
C ILE A 21 2.72 15.38 23.59
N ILE A 22 2.88 14.09 23.28
CA ILE A 22 3.25 13.63 21.94
C ILE A 22 2.20 12.64 21.44
N ASP A 23 1.57 13.00 20.33
CA ASP A 23 0.80 12.09 19.49
C ASP A 23 1.78 11.22 18.72
N VAL A 24 1.61 9.89 18.82
CA VAL A 24 2.54 8.94 18.20
C VAL A 24 1.96 8.26 16.95
N LEU A 25 0.84 8.75 16.45
CA LEU A 25 0.21 8.31 15.21
C LEU A 25 0.83 9.03 13.99
N PRO A 26 0.54 8.57 12.77
CA PRO A 26 0.90 9.28 11.55
C PRO A 26 0.42 10.73 11.53
N ASP A 27 1.15 11.59 10.83
CA ASP A 27 0.90 13.03 10.76
C ASP A 27 -0.48 13.37 10.18
N ASP A 28 -0.91 12.64 9.17
CA ASP A 28 -2.24 12.79 8.56
C ASP A 28 -3.39 12.49 9.54
N ILE A 29 -3.18 11.59 10.50
CA ILE A 29 -4.14 11.31 11.59
C ILE A 29 -4.10 12.43 12.63
N PHE A 30 -2.88 12.86 13.02
CA PHE A 30 -2.68 13.97 13.95
C PHE A 30 -3.30 15.27 13.43
N GLU A 31 -3.12 15.61 12.15
CA GLU A 31 -3.67 16.82 11.55
C GLU A 31 -5.20 16.84 11.58
N LYS A 32 -5.84 15.68 11.47
CA LYS A 32 -7.30 15.58 11.58
C LYS A 32 -7.79 15.85 12.99
N ARG A 33 -7.16 15.25 13.98
CA ARG A 33 -7.62 15.36 15.37
C ARG A 33 -6.54 14.98 16.37
N HIS A 34 -6.23 15.90 17.28
CA HIS A 34 -5.26 15.67 18.34
C HIS A 34 -5.64 16.39 19.63
N ILE A 35 -5.06 16.00 20.75
CA ILE A 35 -5.20 16.67 22.05
C ILE A 35 -4.56 18.07 21.96
N PRO A 36 -5.21 19.13 22.49
CA PRO A 36 -4.64 20.48 22.48
C PRO A 36 -3.22 20.52 23.03
N SER A 37 -2.34 21.31 22.41
CA SER A 37 -0.92 21.43 22.72
C SER A 37 -0.06 20.19 22.45
N ALA A 38 -0.63 19.08 21.99
CA ALA A 38 0.16 17.93 21.56
C ALA A 38 0.99 18.27 20.32
N ARG A 39 2.14 17.61 20.22
CA ARG A 39 3.02 17.63 19.03
C ARG A 39 3.12 16.23 18.45
N ASN A 40 3.41 16.12 17.17
CA ASN A 40 3.46 14.83 16.48
C ASN A 40 4.87 14.26 16.39
N ALA A 41 5.00 12.98 16.72
CA ALA A 41 6.16 12.15 16.37
C ALA A 41 5.67 10.71 16.16
N CYS A 42 5.52 10.29 14.91
CA CYS A 42 5.00 8.98 14.57
C CYS A 42 5.94 7.85 15.01
N VAL A 43 5.46 6.94 15.87
CA VAL A 43 6.26 5.83 16.42
C VAL A 43 6.67 4.78 15.38
N TYR A 44 6.01 4.76 14.25
CA TYR A 44 6.27 3.83 13.14
C TYR A 44 7.36 4.32 12.19
N GLU A 45 7.79 5.58 12.32
CA GLU A 45 8.87 6.14 11.51
C GLU A 45 10.25 5.83 12.10
N ILE A 46 11.25 5.72 11.22
CA ILE A 46 12.66 5.56 11.63
C ILE A 46 13.14 6.79 12.40
N GLU A 47 12.66 7.98 12.02
CA GLU A 47 13.02 9.27 12.61
C GLU A 47 12.32 9.57 13.95
N PHE A 48 11.50 8.66 14.48
CA PHE A 48 10.74 8.88 15.72
C PHE A 48 11.57 9.48 16.85
N LEU A 49 12.71 8.85 17.19
CA LEU A 49 13.55 9.32 18.29
C LEU A 49 14.20 10.68 18.01
N ASN A 50 14.58 10.95 16.77
CA ASN A 50 15.16 12.24 16.38
C ASN A 50 14.11 13.35 16.52
N LYS A 51 12.88 13.11 16.06
CA LYS A 51 11.76 14.05 16.25
C LYS A 51 11.50 14.31 17.74
N VAL A 52 11.52 13.27 18.59
CA VAL A 52 11.32 13.47 20.03
C VAL A 52 12.46 14.24 20.67
N ILE A 53 13.73 14.07 20.25
CA ILE A 53 14.84 14.89 20.72
C ILE A 53 14.60 16.38 20.45
N GLU A 54 14.07 16.72 19.29
CA GLU A 54 13.75 18.11 18.94
C GLU A 54 12.55 18.66 19.74
N LEU A 55 11.54 17.83 19.97
CA LEU A 55 10.30 18.21 20.64
C LEU A 55 10.45 18.26 22.16
N ALA A 56 11.22 17.35 22.77
CA ALA A 56 11.41 17.18 24.20
C ALA A 56 12.89 16.82 24.53
N PRO A 57 13.81 17.77 24.39
CA PRO A 57 15.26 17.53 24.56
C PRO A 57 15.67 17.16 26.00
N ASP A 58 14.89 17.58 26.99
CA ASP A 58 15.15 17.22 28.40
C ASP A 58 14.63 15.81 28.68
N LYS A 59 15.56 14.86 28.74
CA LYS A 59 15.24 13.45 29.01
C LYS A 59 14.76 13.18 30.43
N SER A 60 14.96 14.12 31.36
CA SER A 60 14.49 14.03 32.75
C SER A 60 13.04 14.51 32.91
N ALA A 61 12.55 15.31 31.96
CA ALA A 61 11.17 15.80 31.94
C ALA A 61 10.15 14.67 31.70
N GLU A 62 8.94 14.88 32.18
CA GLU A 62 7.84 13.99 31.91
C GLU A 62 7.35 14.17 30.47
N ILE A 63 7.16 13.05 29.78
CA ILE A 63 6.53 13.01 28.45
C ILE A 63 5.31 12.12 28.51
N ILE A 64 4.18 12.66 28.06
CA ILE A 64 2.95 11.89 27.88
C ILE A 64 2.80 11.55 26.40
N VAL A 65 2.69 10.27 26.10
CA VAL A 65 2.51 9.78 24.73
C VAL A 65 1.14 9.15 24.59
N TYR A 66 0.50 9.34 23.43
CA TYR A 66 -0.78 8.71 23.17
C TYR A 66 -0.93 8.29 21.70
N GLY A 67 -1.67 7.22 21.48
CA GLY A 67 -2.18 6.79 20.19
C GLY A 67 -3.69 6.86 20.16
N GLN A 68 -4.34 6.11 19.26
CA GLN A 68 -5.79 6.12 19.15
C GLN A 68 -6.47 5.56 20.40
N SER A 69 -6.07 4.35 20.84
CA SER A 69 -6.63 3.70 22.03
C SER A 69 -5.69 2.63 22.60
N ASP A 70 -6.00 2.10 23.78
CA ASP A 70 -5.26 0.97 24.40
C ASP A 70 -5.48 -0.37 23.70
N ARG A 71 -6.42 -0.44 22.76
CA ARG A 71 -6.60 -1.60 21.87
C ARG A 71 -5.39 -1.81 20.96
N PHE A 72 -4.62 -0.75 20.73
CA PHE A 72 -3.43 -0.73 19.87
C PHE A 72 -2.18 -0.34 20.67
N GLU A 73 -1.06 -0.94 20.34
CA GLU A 73 0.16 -0.82 21.13
C GLU A 73 0.99 0.46 20.86
N ALA A 74 0.50 1.40 20.06
CA ALA A 74 1.29 2.56 19.62
C ALA A 74 1.89 3.37 20.79
N ALA A 75 1.06 3.76 21.76
CA ALA A 75 1.50 4.53 22.93
C ALA A 75 2.44 3.72 23.85
N ALA A 76 2.13 2.45 24.07
CA ALA A 76 2.98 1.56 24.87
C ALA A 76 4.35 1.31 24.21
N LEU A 77 4.37 1.12 22.89
CA LEU A 77 5.58 1.00 22.09
C LEU A 77 6.43 2.27 22.15
N ALA A 78 5.81 3.44 21.99
CA ALA A 78 6.48 4.72 22.04
C ALA A 78 7.11 4.97 23.43
N ALA A 79 6.32 4.78 24.49
CA ALA A 79 6.81 4.95 25.86
C ALA A 79 7.99 4.02 26.17
N ARG A 80 7.94 2.75 25.73
CA ARG A 80 9.05 1.81 25.88
C ARG A 80 10.29 2.27 25.12
N LYS A 81 10.16 2.63 23.82
CA LYS A 81 11.29 3.16 23.02
C LYS A 81 11.94 4.39 23.68
N LEU A 82 11.12 5.30 24.20
CA LEU A 82 11.61 6.50 24.88
C LEU A 82 12.39 6.16 26.15
N GLN A 83 11.86 5.28 27.00
CA GLN A 83 12.55 4.86 28.23
C GLN A 83 13.87 4.15 27.95
N GLU A 84 13.92 3.27 26.97
CA GLU A 84 15.15 2.59 26.53
C GLU A 84 16.20 3.58 26.02
N ASN A 85 15.78 4.78 25.57
CA ASN A 85 16.66 5.84 25.07
C ASN A 85 16.84 7.02 26.04
N GLY A 86 16.47 6.84 27.31
CA GLY A 86 16.81 7.72 28.42
C GLY A 86 15.71 8.67 28.91
N TRP A 87 14.53 8.72 28.28
CA TRP A 87 13.37 9.43 28.82
C TRP A 87 12.66 8.59 29.89
N SER A 88 13.20 8.55 31.09
CA SER A 88 12.74 7.67 32.17
C SER A 88 11.28 7.93 32.60
N ASN A 89 10.78 9.16 32.37
CA ASN A 89 9.45 9.60 32.77
C ASN A 89 8.43 9.60 31.59
N ALA A 90 8.69 8.85 30.52
CA ALA A 90 7.70 8.69 29.46
C ALA A 90 6.53 7.80 29.92
N LYS A 91 5.29 8.29 29.80
CA LYS A 91 4.07 7.62 30.25
C LYS A 91 3.03 7.59 29.13
N PRO A 92 2.31 6.48 28.91
CA PRO A 92 1.18 6.47 28.00
C PRO A 92 -0.06 7.10 28.64
N LEU A 93 -0.90 7.75 27.81
CA LEU A 93 -2.26 8.16 28.19
C LEU A 93 -3.15 6.92 28.18
N GLU A 94 -3.87 6.69 29.28
CA GLU A 94 -4.83 5.58 29.40
C GLU A 94 -5.98 5.75 28.41
N GLY A 95 -6.24 4.70 27.58
CA GLY A 95 -7.27 4.69 26.58
C GLY A 95 -7.02 5.60 25.37
N GLY A 96 -5.90 6.35 25.34
CA GLY A 96 -5.50 7.16 24.20
C GLY A 96 -6.50 8.28 23.85
N LEU A 97 -6.53 8.65 22.57
CA LEU A 97 -7.43 9.69 22.04
C LEU A 97 -8.91 9.30 22.19
N ASP A 98 -9.24 8.02 22.07
CA ASP A 98 -10.62 7.55 22.23
C ASP A 98 -11.14 7.85 23.65
N ALA A 99 -10.38 7.52 24.69
CA ALA A 99 -10.80 7.81 26.07
C ALA A 99 -10.86 9.32 26.38
N TRP A 100 -9.97 10.12 25.74
CA TRP A 100 -10.04 11.58 25.82
C TRP A 100 -11.34 12.12 25.26
N LEU A 101 -11.79 11.60 24.09
CA LEU A 101 -13.05 11.95 23.43
C LEU A 101 -14.27 11.46 24.23
N GLU A 102 -14.22 10.23 24.76
CA GLU A 102 -15.29 9.66 25.60
C GLU A 102 -15.50 10.48 26.89
N ALA A 103 -14.42 11.06 27.42
CA ALA A 103 -14.51 12.00 28.56
C ALA A 103 -15.09 13.38 28.17
N GLY A 104 -15.38 13.63 26.89
CA GLY A 104 -15.97 14.88 26.37
C GLY A 104 -14.97 16.03 26.27
N TYR A 105 -13.69 15.78 26.27
CA TYR A 105 -12.66 16.83 26.20
C TYR A 105 -12.44 17.31 24.76
N ALA A 106 -12.11 18.60 24.63
CA ALA A 106 -11.89 19.23 23.34
C ALA A 106 -10.63 18.70 22.64
N THR A 107 -10.67 18.70 21.31
CA THR A 107 -9.54 18.40 20.45
C THR A 107 -9.30 19.55 19.47
N THR A 108 -8.11 19.59 18.88
CA THR A 108 -7.72 20.46 17.77
C THR A 108 -7.45 19.64 16.53
N GLY A 109 -7.44 20.29 15.37
CA GLY A 109 -7.19 19.66 14.07
C GLY A 109 -8.18 20.14 13.00
N SER A 110 -7.97 19.68 11.77
CA SER A 110 -8.81 20.03 10.61
C SER A 110 -10.19 19.40 10.64
N GLY A 111 -10.40 18.40 11.51
CA GLY A 111 -11.58 17.54 11.51
C GLY A 111 -11.49 16.42 10.47
N ASP A 112 -12.47 15.54 10.48
CA ASP A 112 -12.58 14.50 9.45
C ASP A 112 -12.97 15.16 8.11
N SER A 113 -12.34 14.73 7.01
CA SER A 113 -12.73 15.24 5.69
C SER A 113 -14.19 14.84 5.41
N LYS A 114 -15.01 15.82 5.06
CA LYS A 114 -16.47 15.63 4.95
C LYS A 114 -16.93 15.00 3.64
N GLN A 115 -16.04 14.79 2.68
CA GLN A 115 -16.41 14.23 1.38
C GLN A 115 -15.57 13.00 1.07
N SER A 116 -16.25 11.85 1.09
CA SER A 116 -15.71 10.64 0.51
C SER A 116 -15.48 10.84 -0.99
N PRO A 117 -14.32 10.47 -1.52
CA PRO A 117 -14.05 10.64 -2.95
C PRO A 117 -15.07 9.86 -3.79
N SER A 118 -15.59 10.54 -4.82
CA SER A 118 -16.45 9.95 -5.84
C SER A 118 -16.10 10.54 -7.19
N GLY A 119 -15.87 9.71 -8.19
CA GLY A 119 -15.48 10.15 -9.53
C GLY A 119 -14.59 9.15 -10.25
N ILE A 120 -14.06 9.57 -11.40
CA ILE A 120 -13.09 8.81 -12.19
C ILE A 120 -11.73 9.49 -12.05
N TYR A 121 -10.76 8.73 -11.54
CA TYR A 121 -9.41 9.20 -11.25
C TYR A 121 -8.43 8.53 -12.19
N LYS A 122 -7.60 9.34 -12.86
CA LYS A 122 -6.56 8.83 -13.75
C LYS A 122 -5.36 8.37 -12.93
N VAL A 123 -4.88 7.19 -13.25
CA VAL A 123 -3.64 6.67 -12.68
C VAL A 123 -2.45 7.45 -13.22
N ASP A 124 -1.52 7.83 -12.35
CA ASP A 124 -0.25 8.44 -12.72
C ASP A 124 0.78 7.33 -13.05
N PRO A 125 1.18 7.17 -14.33
CA PRO A 125 2.14 6.13 -14.72
C PRO A 125 3.53 6.28 -14.09
N ASN A 126 3.93 7.52 -13.71
CA ASN A 126 5.24 7.76 -13.12
C ASN A 126 5.31 7.37 -11.63
N ARG A 127 4.15 7.28 -10.98
CA ARG A 127 4.01 6.85 -9.58
C ARG A 127 3.51 5.43 -9.45
N SER A 128 3.29 4.75 -10.57
CA SER A 128 2.67 3.43 -10.65
C SER A 128 3.61 2.43 -11.31
N VAL A 129 3.43 1.16 -11.01
CA VAL A 129 4.26 0.10 -11.58
C VAL A 129 3.46 -1.18 -11.77
N VAL A 130 3.73 -1.87 -12.87
CA VAL A 130 3.28 -3.25 -13.12
C VAL A 130 4.52 -4.12 -13.31
N ARG A 131 4.65 -5.18 -12.50
CA ARG A 131 5.77 -6.13 -12.52
C ARG A 131 5.30 -7.53 -12.92
N TRP A 132 6.17 -8.25 -13.60
CA TRP A 132 5.98 -9.65 -13.94
C TRP A 132 7.12 -10.51 -13.40
N VAL A 133 6.83 -11.77 -13.08
CA VAL A 133 7.82 -12.80 -12.77
C VAL A 133 7.46 -14.06 -13.56
N GLY A 134 8.35 -14.43 -14.47
CA GLY A 134 8.32 -15.70 -15.20
C GLY A 134 9.31 -16.71 -14.59
N ARG A 135 8.95 -17.99 -14.59
CA ARG A 135 9.77 -19.04 -13.97
C ARG A 135 9.96 -20.23 -14.90
N ASN A 136 11.12 -20.85 -14.80
CA ASN A 136 11.34 -22.20 -15.27
C ASN A 136 11.75 -23.10 -14.06
N LEU A 137 12.16 -24.31 -14.33
CA LEU A 137 12.53 -25.25 -13.24
C LEU A 137 13.72 -24.77 -12.39
N LEU A 138 14.67 -24.06 -12.99
CA LEU A 138 15.96 -23.73 -12.36
C LEU A 138 16.13 -22.23 -12.10
N ASN A 139 15.45 -21.38 -12.88
CA ASN A 139 15.63 -19.94 -12.86
C ASN A 139 14.28 -19.22 -12.86
N GLN A 140 14.33 -17.95 -12.49
CA GLN A 140 13.25 -17.00 -12.70
C GLN A 140 13.81 -15.74 -13.36
N HIS A 141 12.94 -15.03 -14.10
CA HIS A 141 13.22 -13.70 -14.61
C HIS A 141 12.07 -12.77 -14.19
N ASN A 142 12.40 -11.52 -13.96
CA ASN A 142 11.43 -10.51 -13.58
C ASN A 142 11.69 -9.18 -14.30
N GLY A 143 10.65 -8.36 -14.31
CA GLY A 143 10.75 -7.04 -14.91
C GLY A 143 9.42 -6.30 -14.85
N THR A 144 9.31 -5.29 -15.68
CA THR A 144 8.16 -4.36 -15.72
C THR A 144 7.51 -4.32 -17.10
N VAL A 145 6.26 -3.83 -17.08
CA VAL A 145 5.52 -3.41 -18.27
C VAL A 145 4.96 -2.02 -18.01
N GLY A 146 5.09 -1.11 -18.98
CA GLY A 146 4.59 0.26 -18.87
C GLY A 146 3.07 0.34 -18.88
N ILE A 147 2.55 1.35 -18.22
CA ILE A 147 1.12 1.67 -18.21
C ILE A 147 0.89 2.75 -19.27
N ALA A 148 0.19 2.41 -20.37
CA ALA A 148 -0.19 3.38 -21.39
C ALA A 148 -1.30 4.30 -20.89
N SER A 149 -2.29 3.73 -20.20
CA SER A 149 -3.35 4.47 -19.50
C SER A 149 -4.02 3.58 -18.46
N ALA A 150 -4.51 4.17 -17.37
CA ALA A 150 -5.39 3.48 -16.44
C ALA A 150 -6.29 4.48 -15.71
N SER A 151 -7.45 4.02 -15.27
CA SER A 151 -8.40 4.80 -14.49
C SER A 151 -9.05 3.96 -13.40
N LEU A 152 -9.43 4.64 -12.29
CA LEU A 152 -10.17 4.06 -11.17
C LEU A 152 -11.45 4.87 -10.98
N ALA A 153 -12.60 4.23 -11.01
CA ALA A 153 -13.88 4.85 -10.68
C ALA A 153 -14.24 4.53 -9.23
N ILE A 154 -14.34 5.56 -8.42
CA ILE A 154 -14.65 5.47 -6.99
C ILE A 154 -16.02 6.05 -6.73
N ASP A 155 -16.80 5.42 -5.89
CA ASP A 155 -18.02 5.94 -5.33
C ASP A 155 -18.11 5.62 -3.84
N GLN A 156 -18.22 6.67 -3.01
CA GLN A 156 -18.25 6.55 -1.55
C GLN A 156 -17.14 5.64 -1.00
N GLU A 157 -15.89 5.93 -1.37
CA GLU A 157 -14.69 5.16 -0.98
C GLU A 157 -14.62 3.71 -1.49
N ARG A 158 -15.53 3.32 -2.39
CA ARG A 158 -15.55 1.99 -2.99
C ARG A 158 -15.11 2.05 -4.45
N LEU A 159 -14.30 1.10 -4.86
CA LEU A 159 -13.99 0.91 -6.28
C LEU A 159 -15.23 0.32 -6.98
N VAL A 160 -15.74 1.04 -7.97
CA VAL A 160 -16.96 0.66 -8.72
C VAL A 160 -16.70 0.41 -10.21
N GLY A 161 -15.51 0.77 -10.70
CA GLY A 161 -15.11 0.57 -12.08
C GLY A 161 -13.65 0.90 -12.28
N GLY A 162 -13.13 0.60 -13.46
CA GLY A 162 -11.74 0.92 -13.81
C GLY A 162 -11.30 0.17 -15.05
N ASP A 163 -10.27 0.69 -15.68
CA ASP A 163 -9.61 0.10 -16.83
C ASP A 163 -8.11 0.34 -16.77
N ALA A 164 -7.34 -0.54 -17.40
CA ALA A 164 -5.91 -0.38 -17.56
C ALA A 164 -5.48 -0.90 -18.93
N ILE A 165 -4.66 -0.12 -19.62
CA ILE A 165 -4.00 -0.48 -20.88
C ILE A 165 -2.50 -0.50 -20.62
N LEU A 166 -1.89 -1.65 -20.80
CA LEU A 166 -0.45 -1.86 -20.67
C LEU A 166 0.20 -1.80 -22.04
N ASP A 167 1.35 -1.14 -22.11
CA ASP A 167 2.18 -1.08 -23.30
C ASP A 167 3.14 -2.29 -23.35
N MET A 168 2.80 -3.31 -24.11
CA MET A 168 3.61 -4.52 -24.24
C MET A 168 4.92 -4.29 -25.01
N GLU A 169 5.07 -3.17 -25.75
CA GLU A 169 6.33 -2.80 -26.36
C GLU A 169 7.36 -2.35 -25.33
N SER A 170 6.90 -1.86 -24.19
CA SER A 170 7.72 -1.40 -23.06
C SER A 170 8.18 -2.52 -22.11
N ILE A 171 7.88 -3.80 -22.42
CA ILE A 171 8.29 -4.91 -21.56
C ILE A 171 9.81 -4.87 -21.32
N HIS A 172 10.22 -4.91 -20.06
CA HIS A 172 11.59 -4.76 -19.62
C HIS A 172 11.99 -5.86 -18.64
N CYS A 173 13.28 -6.25 -18.65
CA CYS A 173 13.86 -7.21 -17.72
C CYS A 173 14.77 -6.49 -16.73
N GLU A 174 14.58 -6.74 -15.43
CA GLU A 174 15.31 -6.06 -14.35
C GLU A 174 16.40 -6.91 -13.70
N ASP A 175 16.41 -8.24 -13.88
CA ASP A 175 17.30 -9.16 -13.16
C ASP A 175 18.51 -9.66 -13.98
N ILE A 176 18.58 -9.40 -15.27
CA ILE A 176 19.70 -9.78 -16.12
C ILE A 176 20.64 -8.58 -16.30
N GLU A 177 21.84 -8.65 -15.69
CA GLU A 177 22.84 -7.58 -15.75
C GLU A 177 23.46 -7.41 -17.12
N ASP A 178 23.64 -8.51 -17.90
CA ASP A 178 24.18 -8.44 -19.26
C ASP A 178 23.11 -7.91 -20.22
N PRO A 179 23.34 -6.72 -20.85
CA PRO A 179 22.34 -6.10 -21.74
C PRO A 179 22.02 -6.95 -22.97
N SER A 180 22.97 -7.76 -23.45
CA SER A 180 22.77 -8.61 -24.62
C SER A 180 21.84 -9.76 -24.28
N LEU A 181 22.02 -10.39 -23.12
CA LEU A 181 21.15 -11.47 -22.62
C LEU A 181 19.76 -10.95 -22.25
N ALA A 182 19.68 -9.79 -21.61
CA ALA A 182 18.40 -9.13 -21.33
C ALA A 182 17.62 -8.85 -22.61
N SER A 183 18.31 -8.29 -23.64
CA SER A 183 17.72 -8.02 -24.96
C SER A 183 17.25 -9.29 -25.67
N MET A 184 18.00 -10.39 -25.56
CA MET A 184 17.61 -11.69 -26.13
C MET A 184 16.33 -12.21 -25.47
N LEU A 185 16.23 -12.15 -24.13
CA LEU A 185 15.02 -12.55 -23.41
C LEU A 185 13.82 -11.70 -23.85
N ILE A 186 13.96 -10.38 -23.84
CA ILE A 186 12.88 -9.46 -24.25
C ILE A 186 12.47 -9.72 -25.71
N SER A 187 13.42 -9.89 -26.62
CA SER A 187 13.11 -10.21 -28.01
C SER A 187 12.32 -11.52 -28.14
N HIS A 188 12.66 -12.54 -27.34
CA HIS A 188 11.92 -13.81 -27.31
C HIS A 188 10.51 -13.64 -26.71
N LEU A 189 10.36 -12.88 -25.62
CA LEU A 189 9.05 -12.61 -25.03
C LEU A 189 8.10 -11.89 -26.00
N ARG A 190 8.63 -11.11 -26.95
CA ARG A 190 7.84 -10.40 -27.95
C ARG A 190 7.35 -11.27 -29.12
N THR A 191 7.94 -12.46 -29.32
CA THR A 191 7.57 -13.39 -30.41
C THR A 191 6.21 -14.09 -30.17
N ASP A 192 5.79 -14.90 -31.13
CA ASP A 192 4.58 -15.74 -31.04
C ASP A 192 4.70 -16.89 -30.04
N ASP A 193 5.92 -17.24 -29.62
CA ASP A 193 6.16 -18.18 -28.51
C ASP A 193 5.53 -17.68 -27.19
N PHE A 194 5.52 -16.34 -27.00
CA PHE A 194 5.00 -15.72 -25.76
C PHE A 194 3.88 -14.72 -26.02
N PHE A 195 4.17 -13.44 -26.27
CA PHE A 195 3.16 -12.39 -26.21
C PHE A 195 2.76 -11.84 -27.59
N LEU A 196 3.47 -12.18 -28.67
CA LEU A 196 3.19 -11.76 -30.07
C LEU A 196 2.96 -10.23 -30.15
N VAL A 197 3.90 -9.47 -29.59
CA VAL A 197 3.75 -8.02 -29.33
C VAL A 197 3.56 -7.22 -30.59
N ASP A 198 4.25 -7.59 -31.70
CA ASP A 198 4.11 -6.90 -33.00
C ASP A 198 2.66 -6.92 -33.55
N SER A 199 1.87 -7.93 -33.19
CA SER A 199 0.46 -8.02 -33.57
C SER A 199 -0.49 -7.49 -32.49
N PHE A 200 -0.07 -7.57 -31.24
CA PHE A 200 -0.85 -7.18 -30.06
C PHE A 200 0.00 -6.33 -29.12
N PRO A 201 0.21 -5.05 -29.46
CA PRO A 201 1.11 -4.17 -28.70
C PRO A 201 0.56 -3.75 -27.34
N THR A 202 -0.68 -4.08 -27.03
CA THR A 202 -1.31 -3.78 -25.73
C THR A 202 -1.85 -5.02 -25.04
N ALA A 203 -1.88 -4.96 -23.70
CA ALA A 203 -2.71 -5.82 -22.88
C ALA A 203 -3.70 -4.96 -22.13
N GLU A 204 -4.95 -5.42 -21.94
CA GLU A 204 -6.04 -4.61 -21.43
C GLU A 204 -6.77 -5.30 -20.30
N PHE A 205 -7.01 -4.62 -19.20
CA PHE A 205 -7.87 -5.06 -18.12
C PHE A 205 -9.07 -4.12 -18.00
N LYS A 206 -10.27 -4.69 -17.92
CA LYS A 206 -11.50 -3.96 -17.66
C LYS A 206 -12.19 -4.55 -16.44
N LEU A 207 -12.35 -3.74 -15.40
CA LEU A 207 -13.04 -4.13 -14.18
C LEU A 207 -14.55 -4.30 -14.44
N GLU A 208 -15.11 -5.40 -13.97
CA GLU A 208 -16.54 -5.73 -14.04
C GLU A 208 -17.20 -5.59 -12.66
N SER A 209 -16.51 -6.04 -11.60
CA SER A 209 -16.95 -5.85 -10.23
C SER A 209 -15.78 -5.80 -9.25
N ALA A 210 -16.01 -5.13 -8.11
CA ALA A 210 -15.10 -5.09 -6.98
C ALA A 210 -15.92 -5.34 -5.70
N GLU A 211 -15.70 -6.50 -5.09
CA GLU A 211 -16.45 -6.93 -3.90
C GLU A 211 -15.56 -6.80 -2.67
N PRO A 212 -16.02 -6.14 -1.59
CA PRO A 212 -15.28 -6.09 -0.34
C PRO A 212 -14.98 -7.49 0.19
N LEU A 213 -13.76 -7.72 0.68
CA LEU A 213 -13.40 -8.92 1.40
C LEU A 213 -13.78 -8.76 2.87
N PRO A 214 -14.62 -9.65 3.42
CA PRO A 214 -14.96 -9.58 4.83
C PRO A 214 -13.73 -9.85 5.71
N ASP A 215 -13.70 -9.22 6.89
CA ASP A 215 -12.66 -9.40 7.91
C ASP A 215 -11.22 -9.06 7.45
N ALA A 216 -11.08 -8.24 6.41
CA ALA A 216 -9.78 -7.78 5.97
C ALA A 216 -9.10 -6.93 7.06
N THR A 217 -7.85 -7.25 7.39
CA THR A 217 -7.05 -6.43 8.30
C THR A 217 -6.45 -5.23 7.55
N PRO A 218 -6.24 -4.08 8.21
CA PRO A 218 -5.60 -2.93 7.57
C PRO A 218 -4.28 -3.29 6.89
N GLY A 219 -4.11 -2.84 5.64
CA GLY A 219 -2.91 -3.14 4.83
C GLY A 219 -2.92 -4.50 4.13
N SER A 220 -3.89 -5.37 4.38
CA SER A 220 -4.09 -6.62 3.63
C SER A 220 -5.09 -6.42 2.48
N PRO A 221 -5.20 -7.39 1.54
CA PRO A 221 -6.23 -7.35 0.52
C PRO A 221 -7.62 -7.19 1.14
N ASN A 222 -8.36 -6.17 0.69
CA ASN A 222 -9.66 -5.77 1.23
C ASN A 222 -10.79 -5.76 0.19
N THR A 223 -10.43 -6.02 -1.08
CA THR A 223 -11.40 -6.11 -2.17
C THR A 223 -11.02 -7.24 -3.11
N ASN A 224 -12.01 -7.93 -3.64
CA ASN A 224 -11.84 -8.95 -4.66
C ASN A 224 -12.28 -8.38 -6.00
N LEU A 225 -11.37 -8.31 -6.96
CA LEU A 225 -11.61 -7.75 -8.28
C LEU A 225 -11.95 -8.86 -9.25
N LEU A 226 -13.01 -8.69 -10.01
CA LEU A 226 -13.37 -9.52 -11.17
C LEU A 226 -13.41 -8.62 -12.39
N GLY A 227 -12.77 -9.05 -13.46
CA GLY A 227 -12.78 -8.33 -14.73
C GLY A 227 -12.41 -9.20 -15.90
N SER A 228 -12.37 -8.61 -17.08
CA SER A 228 -11.88 -9.22 -18.30
C SER A 228 -10.46 -8.75 -18.60
N PHE A 229 -9.55 -9.69 -18.86
CA PHE A 229 -8.17 -9.42 -19.24
C PHE A 229 -7.91 -9.89 -20.66
N THR A 230 -7.47 -8.98 -21.50
CA THR A 230 -7.11 -9.25 -22.90
C THR A 230 -5.58 -9.22 -23.04
N LEU A 231 -5.02 -10.33 -23.51
CA LEU A 231 -3.60 -10.48 -23.82
C LEU A 231 -3.47 -11.29 -25.09
N ARG A 232 -2.56 -10.94 -26.02
CA ARG A 232 -2.42 -11.59 -27.33
C ARG A 232 -3.75 -11.67 -28.11
N GLY A 233 -4.60 -10.66 -28.00
CA GLY A 233 -5.91 -10.64 -28.67
C GLY A 233 -6.94 -11.64 -28.12
N GLN A 234 -6.64 -12.34 -27.04
CA GLN A 234 -7.56 -13.26 -26.35
C GLN A 234 -8.03 -12.66 -25.05
N THR A 235 -9.34 -12.66 -24.83
CA THR A 235 -9.95 -12.15 -23.59
C THR A 235 -10.39 -13.29 -22.71
N GLN A 236 -9.99 -13.28 -21.43
CA GLN A 236 -10.37 -14.25 -20.42
C GLN A 236 -10.83 -13.53 -19.15
N PRO A 237 -11.74 -14.13 -18.38
CA PRO A 237 -12.06 -13.62 -17.06
C PRO A 237 -10.84 -13.75 -16.13
N LEU A 238 -10.64 -12.72 -15.30
CA LEU A 238 -9.56 -12.69 -14.33
C LEU A 238 -10.09 -12.17 -13.01
N GLN A 239 -9.84 -12.94 -11.94
CA GLN A 239 -10.25 -12.60 -10.60
C GLN A 239 -9.07 -12.66 -9.65
N PHE A 240 -8.90 -11.65 -8.78
CA PHE A 240 -7.80 -11.59 -7.83
C PHE A 240 -8.13 -10.65 -6.66
N PRO A 241 -7.56 -10.92 -5.47
CA PRO A 241 -7.64 -10.01 -4.35
C PRO A 241 -6.72 -8.81 -4.53
N ALA A 242 -7.17 -7.64 -4.08
CA ALA A 242 -6.42 -6.39 -4.13
C ALA A 242 -6.59 -5.60 -2.83
N THR A 243 -5.64 -4.71 -2.55
CA THR A 243 -5.73 -3.73 -1.48
C THR A 243 -6.06 -2.37 -2.09
N LEU A 244 -7.22 -1.86 -1.76
CA LEU A 244 -7.62 -0.49 -2.05
C LEU A 244 -7.30 0.36 -0.82
N GLY A 245 -6.50 1.40 -0.99
CA GLY A 245 -6.20 2.43 0.01
C GLY A 245 -6.62 3.79 -0.51
N LEU A 246 -7.22 4.59 0.37
CA LEU A 246 -7.59 5.97 0.07
C LEU A 246 -7.06 6.85 1.21
N ASN A 247 -6.48 7.99 0.83
CA ASN A 247 -6.22 9.08 1.74
C ASN A 247 -6.67 10.38 1.08
N GLU A 248 -6.36 11.54 1.66
CA GLU A 248 -6.81 12.84 1.17
C GLU A 248 -6.18 13.25 -0.17
N GLU A 249 -5.05 12.65 -0.54
CA GLU A 249 -4.26 13.03 -1.72
C GLU A 249 -4.36 12.02 -2.86
N VAL A 250 -4.46 10.73 -2.54
CA VAL A 250 -4.34 9.67 -3.54
C VAL A 250 -5.27 8.49 -3.27
N ILE A 251 -5.62 7.81 -4.36
CA ILE A 251 -6.16 6.47 -4.36
C ILE A 251 -5.02 5.53 -4.74
N ALA A 252 -4.78 4.51 -3.92
CA ALA A 252 -3.81 3.46 -4.19
C ALA A 252 -4.52 2.12 -4.37
N LEU A 253 -4.20 1.42 -5.44
CA LEU A 253 -4.68 0.05 -5.68
C LEU A 253 -3.47 -0.85 -5.92
N GLN A 254 -3.33 -1.92 -5.13
CA GLN A 254 -2.24 -2.86 -5.30
C GLN A 254 -2.73 -4.31 -5.25
N ALA A 255 -2.07 -5.17 -6.00
CA ALA A 255 -2.35 -6.59 -6.00
C ALA A 255 -1.10 -7.42 -6.32
N HIS A 256 -1.19 -8.71 -5.96
CA HIS A 256 -0.21 -9.72 -6.29
C HIS A 256 -0.95 -11.03 -6.56
N PHE A 257 -0.83 -11.57 -7.77
CA PHE A 257 -1.56 -12.76 -8.20
C PHE A 257 -0.86 -13.47 -9.37
N ASP A 258 -1.29 -14.69 -9.67
CA ASP A 258 -0.81 -15.45 -10.81
C ASP A 258 -1.84 -15.48 -11.94
N ILE A 259 -1.37 -15.39 -13.18
CA ILE A 259 -2.14 -15.71 -14.39
C ILE A 259 -1.62 -17.00 -15.02
N ASP A 260 -2.49 -17.77 -15.65
CA ASP A 260 -2.13 -18.92 -16.47
C ASP A 260 -1.97 -18.48 -17.94
N ARG A 261 -0.72 -18.20 -18.35
CA ARG A 261 -0.41 -17.67 -19.69
C ARG A 261 -0.95 -18.52 -20.85
N VAL A 262 -1.15 -19.81 -20.62
CA VAL A 262 -1.62 -20.73 -21.67
C VAL A 262 -3.07 -20.42 -22.06
N LEU A 263 -3.87 -19.86 -21.17
CA LEU A 263 -5.24 -19.41 -21.44
C LEU A 263 -5.28 -18.29 -22.50
N TRP A 264 -4.20 -17.53 -22.64
CA TRP A 264 -4.03 -16.48 -23.65
C TRP A 264 -3.16 -16.93 -24.84
N GLY A 265 -2.95 -18.25 -24.99
CA GLY A 265 -2.25 -18.82 -26.15
C GLY A 265 -0.72 -18.75 -26.09
N SER A 266 -0.11 -18.30 -24.98
CA SER A 266 1.33 -18.36 -24.76
C SER A 266 1.71 -19.77 -24.31
N LYS A 267 2.12 -20.64 -25.26
CA LYS A 267 2.25 -22.08 -25.05
C LYS A 267 3.68 -22.57 -24.92
N TYR A 268 4.68 -21.78 -25.30
CA TYR A 268 6.09 -22.19 -25.35
C TYR A 268 6.56 -22.82 -24.04
N GLY A 269 7.20 -24.00 -24.12
CA GLY A 269 7.76 -24.70 -22.97
C GLY A 269 6.73 -25.18 -21.92
N SER A 270 5.43 -25.16 -22.20
CA SER A 270 4.39 -25.67 -21.29
C SER A 270 4.41 -27.18 -21.24
N GLY A 271 4.57 -27.75 -20.03
CA GLY A 271 4.50 -29.21 -19.82
C GLY A 271 3.10 -29.80 -20.05
N ARG A 272 2.06 -28.99 -20.21
CA ARG A 272 0.71 -29.42 -20.61
C ARG A 272 0.60 -29.64 -22.14
N ILE A 273 1.48 -29.00 -22.90
CA ILE A 273 1.40 -28.96 -24.37
C ILE A 273 2.50 -29.82 -25.01
N TYR A 274 3.70 -29.83 -24.41
CA TYR A 274 4.87 -30.49 -24.96
C TYR A 274 5.40 -31.54 -24.00
N GLU A 275 5.82 -32.67 -24.55
CA GLU A 275 6.43 -33.77 -23.80
C GLU A 275 7.96 -33.63 -23.75
N SER A 276 8.58 -34.26 -22.76
CA SER A 276 10.03 -34.45 -22.67
C SER A 276 10.86 -33.15 -22.66
N LEU A 277 10.33 -32.06 -22.15
CA LEU A 277 10.97 -30.75 -22.11
C LEU A 277 12.24 -30.69 -21.21
N GLY A 278 12.35 -31.58 -20.22
CA GLY A 278 13.45 -31.57 -19.26
C GLY A 278 13.64 -30.18 -18.62
N LYS A 279 14.86 -29.65 -18.70
CA LYS A 279 15.20 -28.33 -18.15
C LYS A 279 14.58 -27.14 -18.91
N HIS A 280 14.00 -27.39 -20.09
CA HIS A 280 13.37 -26.32 -20.90
C HIS A 280 11.91 -26.08 -20.55
N ILE A 281 11.39 -26.74 -19.52
CA ILE A 281 10.05 -26.50 -19.04
C ILE A 281 9.91 -25.06 -18.53
N VAL A 282 8.90 -24.35 -19.00
CA VAL A 282 8.56 -22.99 -18.54
C VAL A 282 7.23 -23.07 -17.78
N ASN A 283 7.20 -22.50 -16.58
CA ASN A 283 5.99 -22.51 -15.78
C ASN A 283 4.83 -21.81 -16.53
N ASP A 284 3.66 -22.43 -16.48
CA ASP A 284 2.45 -21.86 -17.06
C ASP A 284 1.94 -20.65 -16.27
N ARG A 285 2.30 -20.56 -14.97
CA ARG A 285 1.95 -19.42 -14.13
C ARG A 285 2.98 -18.30 -14.23
N ILE A 286 2.49 -17.11 -14.52
CA ILE A 286 3.24 -15.85 -14.42
C ILE A 286 2.68 -15.10 -13.22
N THR A 287 3.55 -14.69 -12.30
CA THR A 287 3.15 -13.79 -11.22
C THR A 287 3.11 -12.36 -11.72
N ILE A 288 2.01 -11.69 -11.46
CA ILE A 288 1.82 -10.26 -11.71
C ILE A 288 1.68 -9.56 -10.37
N SER A 289 2.38 -8.44 -10.21
CA SER A 289 2.13 -7.51 -9.12
C SER A 289 2.03 -6.10 -9.65
N PHE A 290 1.16 -5.30 -9.06
CA PHE A 290 1.06 -3.90 -9.44
C PHE A 290 0.80 -3.01 -8.22
N GLN A 291 1.22 -1.75 -8.37
CA GLN A 291 0.81 -0.64 -7.53
C GLN A 291 0.38 0.49 -8.47
N LEU A 292 -0.89 0.86 -8.39
CA LEU A 292 -1.47 1.98 -9.13
C LEU A 292 -1.74 3.13 -8.17
N ILE A 293 -1.32 4.33 -8.53
CA ILE A 293 -1.53 5.57 -7.78
C ILE A 293 -2.33 6.53 -8.66
N ALA A 294 -3.49 6.94 -8.17
CA ALA A 294 -4.32 7.94 -8.82
C ALA A 294 -4.47 9.15 -7.89
N PRO A 295 -3.94 10.34 -8.25
CA PRO A 295 -4.14 11.57 -7.48
C PRO A 295 -5.62 11.94 -7.40
N LEU A 296 -6.05 12.52 -6.28
CA LEU A 296 -7.42 13.02 -6.07
C LEU A 296 -7.63 14.44 -6.62
N ALA A 297 -6.55 15.18 -6.87
CA ALA A 297 -6.59 16.55 -7.37
C ALA A 297 -5.68 16.74 -8.60
#